data_4f9e6a33ad012ad85c6178fb40b13b15
#
_entry.id   4f9e6a33ad012ad85c6178fb40b13b15
#
_cell.length_a   1.000
_cell.length_b   1.000
_cell.length_c   1.000
_cell.angle_alpha   90.00
_cell.angle_beta   90.00
_cell.angle_gamma   90.00
#
_symmetry.space_group_name_H-M   'P 1'
#
loop_
_entity.id
_entity.type
_entity.pdbx_description
1 polymer ?
#
loop_
_entity_poly.entity_id
_entity_poly.type
_entity_poly.pdbx_seq_one_letter_code
_entity_poly.pdbx_strand_id
1 'polypeptide(L)'
;MLRLRCKTKTGTHVMQGLTHQSCVKELKSKVEELTGIPCEVQKIMVGYPPSSLDLRNEDAHLKDYPIKSGDTLIVEEEKDKPKLSERPAVTKHPRLNTLPVLARRVVPADNSCLFTSVNYVVEGGVYDPACAPEMRGLIAQIVSSDPAEYSEAVLGKSNEDYCAWIRRDDTWGGAIELSILSKFYQCEICVVDTQTVRMDRFGEDAGYRKRVLLIYDGIHYDPLQKEATGSPPQTIFSTADDIILAQALELADEARRKRQFTDVNRFALRCMVCQMGLVGQKEAREHAKETGHTNFGEV
;
A
#
# COMPACT_ATOMS: atom_id res chain seq x y z
N MET A 1 -30.08 20.01 -21.03
CA MET A 1 -30.31 18.57 -20.88
C MET A 1 -29.01 17.84 -21.09
N LEU A 2 -28.67 16.93 -20.20
CA LEU A 2 -27.54 16.02 -20.34
C LEU A 2 -27.97 14.81 -21.17
N ARG A 3 -27.16 14.44 -22.15
CA ARG A 3 -27.29 13.18 -22.92
C ARG A 3 -26.14 12.28 -22.48
N LEU A 4 -26.44 11.22 -21.72
CA LEU A 4 -25.44 10.31 -21.18
C LEU A 4 -25.65 8.90 -21.73
N ARG A 5 -24.59 8.11 -21.75
CA ARG A 5 -24.67 6.67 -22.03
C ARG A 5 -24.36 5.92 -20.75
N CYS A 6 -25.14 4.91 -20.45
CA CYS A 6 -24.91 4.01 -19.32
C CYS A 6 -24.44 2.66 -19.87
N LYS A 7 -23.21 2.29 -19.59
CA LYS A 7 -22.60 1.01 -20.01
C LYS A 7 -22.51 0.06 -18.83
N THR A 8 -23.11 -1.13 -18.99
CA THR A 8 -23.06 -2.23 -18.03
C THR A 8 -22.45 -3.47 -18.67
N LYS A 9 -22.29 -4.54 -17.91
CA LYS A 9 -21.90 -5.86 -18.45
C LYS A 9 -22.92 -6.44 -19.43
N THR A 10 -24.17 -6.04 -19.31
CA THR A 10 -25.29 -6.54 -20.14
C THR A 10 -25.57 -5.69 -21.36
N GLY A 11 -25.03 -4.48 -21.46
CA GLY A 11 -25.24 -3.62 -22.62
C GLY A 11 -25.02 -2.13 -22.38
N THR A 12 -25.34 -1.32 -23.37
CA THR A 12 -25.25 0.15 -23.31
C THR A 12 -26.63 0.75 -23.52
N HIS A 13 -27.04 1.61 -22.60
CA HIS A 13 -28.33 2.32 -22.62
C HIS A 13 -28.10 3.82 -22.77
N VAL A 14 -28.99 4.51 -23.47
CA VAL A 14 -28.97 5.98 -23.59
C VAL A 14 -29.85 6.58 -22.50
N MET A 15 -29.27 7.46 -21.71
CA MET A 15 -29.94 8.13 -20.61
C MET A 15 -30.25 9.57 -21.02
N GLN A 16 -31.50 9.97 -20.88
CA GLN A 16 -31.99 11.34 -21.16
C GLN A 16 -32.86 11.82 -20.00
N GLY A 17 -33.10 13.14 -19.94
CA GLY A 17 -33.96 13.73 -18.94
C GLY A 17 -33.24 14.30 -17.73
N LEU A 18 -31.93 14.12 -17.61
CA LEU A 18 -31.11 14.73 -16.56
C LEU A 18 -30.56 16.09 -17.00
N THR A 19 -30.31 16.95 -16.06
CA THR A 19 -29.69 18.26 -16.24
C THR A 19 -28.54 18.44 -15.28
N HIS A 20 -27.75 19.48 -15.43
CA HIS A 20 -26.71 19.83 -14.44
C HIS A 20 -27.28 20.17 -13.05
N GLN A 21 -28.56 20.48 -12.96
CA GLN A 21 -29.26 20.78 -11.70
C GLN A 21 -29.88 19.51 -11.08
N SER A 22 -29.94 18.39 -11.80
CA SER A 22 -30.40 17.13 -11.27
C SER A 22 -29.47 16.65 -10.16
N CYS A 23 -30.03 16.01 -9.12
CA CYS A 23 -29.26 15.48 -8.00
C CYS A 23 -28.75 14.06 -8.28
N VAL A 24 -27.79 13.61 -7.48
CA VAL A 24 -27.22 12.25 -7.52
C VAL A 24 -28.30 11.19 -7.38
N LYS A 25 -29.30 11.42 -6.52
CA LYS A 25 -30.45 10.51 -6.35
C LYS A 25 -31.21 10.28 -7.64
N GLU A 26 -31.46 11.34 -8.43
CA GLU A 26 -32.13 11.23 -9.74
C GLU A 26 -31.29 10.45 -10.74
N LEU A 27 -29.96 10.64 -10.72
CA LEU A 27 -29.02 9.86 -11.55
C LEU A 27 -29.09 8.38 -11.21
N LYS A 28 -28.96 8.03 -9.92
CA LYS A 28 -29.02 6.64 -9.45
C LYS A 28 -30.34 5.95 -9.79
N SER A 29 -31.47 6.65 -9.56
CA SER A 29 -32.81 6.13 -9.91
C SER A 29 -32.94 5.87 -11.41
N LYS A 30 -32.37 6.75 -12.24
CA LYS A 30 -32.41 6.59 -13.70
C LYS A 30 -31.53 5.42 -14.16
N VAL A 31 -30.40 5.20 -13.52
CA VAL A 31 -29.54 4.04 -13.75
C VAL A 31 -30.27 2.75 -13.36
N GLU A 32 -30.94 2.72 -12.23
CA GLU A 32 -31.72 1.56 -11.78
C GLU A 32 -32.86 1.23 -12.75
N GLU A 33 -33.59 2.24 -13.22
CA GLU A 33 -34.67 2.09 -14.22
C GLU A 33 -34.15 1.44 -15.53
N LEU A 34 -32.97 1.84 -15.99
CA LEU A 34 -32.40 1.40 -17.25
C LEU A 34 -31.62 0.08 -17.17
N THR A 35 -31.05 -0.24 -16.06
CA THR A 35 -30.09 -1.35 -15.91
C THR A 35 -30.56 -2.44 -14.96
N GLY A 36 -31.55 -2.16 -14.13
CA GLY A 36 -32.02 -3.07 -13.08
C GLY A 36 -31.05 -3.19 -11.89
N ILE A 37 -29.97 -2.41 -11.86
CA ILE A 37 -29.00 -2.41 -10.74
C ILE A 37 -29.53 -1.48 -9.65
N PRO A 38 -29.81 -1.99 -8.41
CA PRO A 38 -30.36 -1.17 -7.33
C PRO A 38 -29.44 0.01 -6.95
N CYS A 39 -30.04 1.17 -6.64
CA CYS A 39 -29.32 2.41 -6.29
C CYS A 39 -28.22 2.22 -5.23
N GLU A 40 -28.42 1.29 -4.30
CA GLU A 40 -27.55 1.05 -3.14
C GLU A 40 -26.24 0.32 -3.50
N VAL A 41 -26.25 -0.43 -4.61
CA VAL A 41 -25.11 -1.25 -5.05
C VAL A 41 -24.49 -0.74 -6.36
N GLN A 42 -24.87 0.45 -6.81
CA GLN A 42 -24.33 1.06 -8.02
C GLN A 42 -22.95 1.64 -7.76
N LYS A 43 -21.94 1.17 -8.50
CA LYS A 43 -20.65 1.82 -8.65
C LYS A 43 -20.61 2.47 -10.03
N ILE A 44 -20.60 3.80 -10.06
CA ILE A 44 -20.62 4.60 -11.29
C ILE A 44 -19.25 5.22 -11.53
N MET A 45 -18.71 5.02 -12.73
CA MET A 45 -17.40 5.54 -13.14
C MET A 45 -17.56 6.37 -14.42
N VAL A 46 -16.70 7.38 -14.60
CA VAL A 46 -16.68 8.27 -15.77
C VAL A 46 -15.24 8.57 -16.20
N GLY A 47 -15.05 8.92 -17.45
CA GLY A 47 -13.76 9.33 -18.02
C GLY A 47 -12.94 8.20 -18.61
N TYR A 48 -11.74 8.57 -19.10
CA TYR A 48 -10.75 7.63 -19.62
C TYR A 48 -9.34 8.06 -19.12
N PRO A 49 -8.66 7.24 -18.27
CA PRO A 49 -9.15 5.99 -17.68
C PRO A 49 -10.38 6.19 -16.77
N PRO A 50 -11.27 5.17 -16.63
CA PRO A 50 -12.46 5.29 -15.82
C PRO A 50 -12.14 5.55 -14.36
N SER A 51 -12.67 6.63 -13.78
CA SER A 51 -12.56 6.95 -12.35
C SER A 51 -13.91 6.85 -11.67
N SER A 52 -13.92 6.25 -10.47
CA SER A 52 -15.16 6.10 -9.68
C SER A 52 -15.63 7.44 -9.16
N LEU A 53 -16.94 7.71 -9.30
CA LEU A 53 -17.58 8.89 -8.72
C LEU A 53 -17.97 8.62 -7.26
N ASP A 54 -17.65 9.55 -6.36
CA ASP A 54 -18.14 9.52 -4.99
C ASP A 54 -19.57 10.07 -4.92
N LEU A 55 -20.54 9.19 -5.00
CA LEU A 55 -21.97 9.49 -5.03
C LEU A 55 -22.67 9.24 -3.69
N ARG A 56 -21.96 9.40 -2.57
CA ARG A 56 -22.53 9.24 -1.21
C ARG A 56 -23.48 10.36 -0.83
N ASN A 57 -23.25 11.57 -1.32
CA ASN A 57 -24.16 12.68 -1.10
C ASN A 57 -25.25 12.69 -2.20
N GLU A 58 -26.42 12.15 -1.89
CA GLU A 58 -27.52 11.99 -2.83
C GLU A 58 -28.19 13.32 -3.23
N ASP A 59 -28.06 14.36 -2.41
CA ASP A 59 -28.62 15.70 -2.66
C ASP A 59 -27.67 16.59 -3.46
N ALA A 60 -26.41 16.16 -3.69
CA ALA A 60 -25.46 16.92 -4.49
C ALA A 60 -25.89 16.99 -5.96
N HIS A 61 -25.64 18.12 -6.61
CA HIS A 61 -26.01 18.34 -8.01
C HIS A 61 -24.97 17.75 -8.98
N LEU A 62 -25.44 17.31 -10.16
CA LEU A 62 -24.56 16.73 -11.19
C LEU A 62 -23.54 17.74 -11.75
N LYS A 63 -23.77 19.05 -11.58
CA LYS A 63 -22.79 20.11 -11.93
C LYS A 63 -21.49 20.03 -11.11
N ASP A 64 -21.55 19.44 -9.90
CA ASP A 64 -20.42 19.35 -8.97
C ASP A 64 -19.53 18.12 -9.27
N TYR A 65 -19.92 17.35 -10.27
CA TYR A 65 -19.21 16.15 -10.74
C TYR A 65 -18.63 16.35 -12.14
N PRO A 66 -17.56 15.62 -12.50
CA PRO A 66 -16.93 15.72 -13.82
C PRO A 66 -17.76 15.01 -14.92
N ILE A 67 -19.07 15.30 -14.99
CA ILE A 67 -20.01 14.68 -15.93
C ILE A 67 -20.40 15.71 -16.99
N LYS A 68 -20.17 15.37 -18.26
CA LYS A 68 -20.51 16.20 -19.42
C LYS A 68 -21.52 15.52 -20.32
N SER A 69 -22.27 16.30 -21.08
CA SER A 69 -23.18 15.75 -22.10
C SER A 69 -22.38 15.01 -23.17
N GLY A 70 -22.75 13.77 -23.44
CA GLY A 70 -22.05 12.86 -24.34
C GLY A 70 -21.21 11.80 -23.63
N ASP A 71 -20.98 11.94 -22.32
CA ASP A 71 -20.17 11.00 -21.55
C ASP A 71 -20.82 9.61 -21.44
N THR A 72 -19.94 8.62 -21.31
CA THR A 72 -20.34 7.24 -21.01
C THR A 72 -20.05 6.96 -19.55
N LEU A 73 -21.10 6.70 -18.79
CA LEU A 73 -21.01 6.22 -17.42
C LEU A 73 -20.89 4.70 -17.45
N ILE A 74 -19.84 4.17 -16.82
CA ILE A 74 -19.69 2.73 -16.62
C ILE A 74 -20.33 2.40 -15.29
N VAL A 75 -21.30 1.49 -15.28
CA VAL A 75 -22.03 1.09 -14.07
C VAL A 75 -21.76 -0.37 -13.80
N GLU A 76 -21.27 -0.65 -12.61
CA GLU A 76 -21.04 -1.98 -12.07
C GLU A 76 -21.84 -2.20 -10.80
N GLU A 77 -22.21 -3.46 -10.55
CA GLU A 77 -22.84 -3.88 -9.31
C GLU A 77 -21.75 -4.16 -8.26
N GLU A 78 -21.78 -3.43 -7.15
CA GLU A 78 -20.89 -3.64 -6.01
C GLU A 78 -21.44 -4.81 -5.18
N LYS A 79 -20.83 -6.00 -5.32
CA LYS A 79 -21.36 -7.26 -4.75
C LYS A 79 -21.27 -7.38 -3.22
N ASP A 80 -20.70 -6.41 -2.53
CA ASP A 80 -20.37 -6.48 -1.09
C ASP A 80 -21.25 -5.60 -0.18
N LYS A 81 -22.44 -5.16 -0.64
CA LYS A 81 -23.43 -4.55 0.26
C LYS A 81 -24.57 -5.53 0.53
N PRO A 82 -24.83 -5.95 1.79
CA PRO A 82 -25.96 -6.82 2.12
C PRO A 82 -27.28 -6.10 1.83
N LYS A 83 -28.21 -6.81 1.14
CA LYS A 83 -29.57 -6.35 0.87
C LYS A 83 -30.28 -6.03 2.18
N LEU A 84 -30.65 -4.77 2.37
CA LEU A 84 -31.57 -4.37 3.46
C LEU A 84 -33.02 -4.71 3.02
N SER A 85 -33.56 -5.78 3.59
CA SER A 85 -35.02 -6.02 3.61
C SER A 85 -35.61 -5.38 4.84
N GLU A 86 -36.63 -4.53 4.60
CA GLU A 86 -37.71 -4.04 5.46
C GLU A 86 -37.56 -3.99 6.99
N ARG A 87 -37.78 -2.77 7.50
CA ARG A 87 -37.89 -2.42 8.93
C ARG A 87 -39.08 -3.07 9.63
N PRO A 88 -38.93 -3.37 10.92
CA PRO A 88 -39.68 -2.62 11.94
C PRO A 88 -38.79 -1.99 13.01
N ALA A 89 -39.41 -1.08 13.77
CA ALA A 89 -38.82 -0.06 14.62
C ALA A 89 -38.00 -0.55 15.82
N VAL A 90 -36.92 0.23 16.07
CA VAL A 90 -36.37 0.61 17.39
C VAL A 90 -36.11 -0.50 18.42
N THR A 91 -34.89 -0.98 18.45
CA THR A 91 -34.16 -1.19 19.72
C THR A 91 -32.70 -0.83 19.51
N LYS A 92 -32.19 0.03 20.39
CA LYS A 92 -30.76 0.39 20.46
C LYS A 92 -29.95 -0.86 20.74
N HIS A 93 -29.40 -1.50 19.70
CA HIS A 93 -28.40 -2.53 19.90
C HIS A 93 -27.01 -1.88 19.96
N PRO A 94 -26.15 -2.35 20.86
CA PRO A 94 -24.78 -1.83 20.96
C PRO A 94 -24.08 -2.03 19.62
N ARG A 95 -23.33 -1.01 19.19
CA ARG A 95 -22.46 -1.08 18.03
C ARG A 95 -21.68 -2.41 18.09
N LEU A 96 -21.86 -3.28 17.10
CA LEU A 96 -20.93 -4.37 16.90
C LEU A 96 -19.55 -3.72 16.83
N ASN A 97 -18.72 -3.99 17.84
CA ASN A 97 -17.30 -3.71 17.80
C ASN A 97 -16.77 -4.45 16.57
N THR A 98 -16.56 -3.73 15.46
CA THR A 98 -15.74 -4.25 14.40
C THR A 98 -14.37 -4.44 15.03
N LEU A 99 -13.95 -5.70 15.15
CA LEU A 99 -12.62 -6.03 15.64
C LEU A 99 -11.60 -5.21 14.82
N PRO A 100 -10.59 -4.60 15.49
CA PRO A 100 -9.58 -3.82 14.80
C PRO A 100 -8.95 -4.67 13.69
N VAL A 101 -9.08 -4.22 12.46
CA VAL A 101 -8.54 -4.93 11.28
C VAL A 101 -7.11 -4.44 11.03
N LEU A 102 -6.21 -5.37 10.75
CA LEU A 102 -4.87 -5.03 10.31
C LEU A 102 -4.93 -4.41 8.90
N ALA A 103 -4.33 -3.25 8.73
CA ALA A 103 -4.35 -2.49 7.49
C ALA A 103 -2.94 -2.02 7.09
N ARG A 104 -2.70 -1.89 5.80
CA ARG A 104 -1.51 -1.27 5.22
C ARG A 104 -1.67 0.25 5.27
N ARG A 105 -0.70 0.94 5.85
CA ARG A 105 -0.56 2.39 5.74
C ARG A 105 0.46 2.74 4.67
N VAL A 106 0.03 3.44 3.64
CA VAL A 106 0.93 3.84 2.55
C VAL A 106 1.85 4.97 3.01
N VAL A 107 3.16 4.79 2.85
CA VAL A 107 4.17 5.86 3.00
C VAL A 107 4.66 6.31 1.62
N PRO A 108 5.34 7.47 1.51
CA PRO A 108 5.86 7.93 0.22
C PRO A 108 6.79 6.90 -0.43
N ALA A 109 6.63 6.73 -1.75
CA ALA A 109 7.51 5.89 -2.57
C ALA A 109 8.78 6.68 -2.90
N ASP A 110 9.67 6.75 -1.93
CA ASP A 110 10.98 7.37 -2.02
C ASP A 110 12.07 6.37 -1.59
N ASN A 111 13.33 6.78 -1.65
CA ASN A 111 14.45 5.90 -1.26
C ASN A 111 14.51 5.64 0.25
N SER A 112 13.60 6.19 1.03
CA SER A 112 13.57 6.14 2.48
C SER A 112 12.38 5.37 3.04
N CYS A 113 11.57 4.72 2.21
CA CYS A 113 10.33 4.04 2.61
C CYS A 113 10.54 3.02 3.75
N LEU A 114 11.65 2.26 3.75
CA LEU A 114 11.99 1.34 4.85
C LEU A 114 12.16 2.09 6.17
N PHE A 115 12.97 3.16 6.18
CA PHE A 115 13.26 3.94 7.39
C PHE A 115 11.99 4.61 7.92
N THR A 116 11.22 5.23 7.04
CA THR A 116 9.93 5.85 7.37
C THR A 116 8.94 4.83 7.93
N SER A 117 8.87 3.64 7.33
CA SER A 117 7.98 2.57 7.80
C SER A 117 8.39 2.02 9.16
N VAL A 118 9.69 1.77 9.39
CA VAL A 118 10.18 1.30 10.69
C VAL A 118 9.94 2.36 11.76
N ASN A 119 10.32 3.62 11.50
CA ASN A 119 10.08 4.71 12.45
C ASN A 119 8.60 4.80 12.83
N TYR A 120 7.72 4.79 11.86
CA TYR A 120 6.28 4.85 12.09
C TYR A 120 5.78 3.75 13.03
N VAL A 121 6.20 2.50 12.83
CA VAL A 121 5.69 1.39 13.64
C VAL A 121 6.31 1.34 15.03
N VAL A 122 7.58 1.71 15.21
CA VAL A 122 8.24 1.69 16.51
C VAL A 122 7.83 2.89 17.39
N GLU A 123 7.45 4.01 16.76
CA GLU A 123 6.95 5.22 17.43
C GLU A 123 5.41 5.21 17.64
N GLY A 124 4.80 4.02 17.59
CA GLY A 124 3.37 3.86 17.91
C GLY A 124 2.41 4.52 16.93
N GLY A 125 2.78 4.63 15.66
CA GLY A 125 1.93 5.19 14.60
C GLY A 125 2.08 6.70 14.41
N VAL A 126 3.16 7.28 14.93
CA VAL A 126 3.51 8.69 14.68
C VAL A 126 4.31 8.80 13.39
N TYR A 127 3.78 9.57 12.43
CA TYR A 127 4.43 9.78 11.13
C TYR A 127 5.39 10.96 11.19
N ASP A 128 6.68 10.70 10.96
CA ASP A 128 7.72 11.71 10.82
C ASP A 128 8.38 11.61 9.43
N PRO A 129 8.12 12.56 8.52
CA PRO A 129 8.73 12.56 7.18
C PRO A 129 10.22 12.88 7.19
N ALA A 130 10.78 13.35 8.31
CA ALA A 130 12.18 13.77 8.42
C ALA A 130 13.06 12.74 9.15
N CYS A 131 12.53 11.58 9.54
CA CYS A 131 13.25 10.59 10.36
C CYS A 131 14.40 9.89 9.63
N ALA A 132 14.37 9.77 8.30
CA ALA A 132 15.29 8.93 7.55
C ALA A 132 16.78 9.32 7.70
N PRO A 133 17.20 10.58 7.61
CA PRO A 133 18.62 10.94 7.82
C PRO A 133 19.15 10.56 9.19
N GLU A 134 18.34 10.71 10.25
CA GLU A 134 18.72 10.32 11.61
C GLU A 134 18.87 8.81 11.72
N MET A 135 17.92 8.04 11.20
CA MET A 135 17.99 6.58 11.21
C MET A 135 19.19 6.04 10.41
N ARG A 136 19.49 6.63 9.27
CA ARG A 136 20.67 6.29 8.45
C ARG A 136 21.96 6.59 9.22
N GLY A 137 22.02 7.73 9.92
CA GLY A 137 23.11 8.12 10.79
C GLY A 137 23.31 7.14 11.95
N LEU A 138 22.23 6.73 12.59
CA LEU A 138 22.22 5.74 13.68
C LEU A 138 22.77 4.39 13.21
N ILE A 139 22.29 3.87 12.07
CA ILE A 139 22.77 2.61 11.49
C ILE A 139 24.28 2.70 11.23
N ALA A 140 24.75 3.77 10.60
CA ALA A 140 26.16 3.96 10.33
C ALA A 140 27.01 4.06 11.60
N GLN A 141 26.48 4.63 12.68
CA GLN A 141 27.15 4.69 13.99
C GLN A 141 27.25 3.29 14.60
N ILE A 142 26.19 2.50 14.58
CA ILE A 142 26.19 1.13 15.11
C ILE A 142 27.19 0.28 14.32
N VAL A 143 27.15 0.32 13.00
CA VAL A 143 28.05 -0.45 12.14
C VAL A 143 29.51 -0.07 12.35
N SER A 144 29.82 1.22 12.45
CA SER A 144 31.20 1.68 12.69
C SER A 144 31.73 1.34 14.06
N SER A 145 30.86 1.15 15.07
CA SER A 145 31.26 0.82 16.44
C SER A 145 31.62 -0.65 16.63
N ASP A 146 31.19 -1.55 15.74
CA ASP A 146 31.52 -2.98 15.84
C ASP A 146 31.91 -3.57 14.47
N PRO A 147 33.14 -3.29 13.98
CA PRO A 147 33.61 -3.83 12.70
C PRO A 147 33.77 -5.37 12.70
N ALA A 148 33.80 -6.01 13.87
CA ALA A 148 33.88 -7.47 13.94
C ALA A 148 32.54 -8.13 13.63
N GLU A 149 31.45 -7.62 14.18
CA GLU A 149 30.08 -8.07 13.86
C GLU A 149 29.70 -7.64 12.44
N TYR A 150 29.97 -6.40 12.09
CA TYR A 150 29.65 -5.82 10.76
C TYR A 150 30.86 -5.84 9.84
N SER A 151 31.35 -7.05 9.57
CA SER A 151 32.46 -7.29 8.66
C SER A 151 32.06 -7.16 7.19
N GLU A 152 33.05 -7.07 6.30
CA GLU A 152 32.83 -7.04 4.84
C GLU A 152 32.04 -8.26 4.33
N ALA A 153 32.22 -9.41 4.96
CA ALA A 153 31.48 -10.62 4.62
C ALA A 153 29.97 -10.48 4.89
N VAL A 154 29.60 -9.73 5.94
CA VAL A 154 28.20 -9.46 6.30
C VAL A 154 27.63 -8.32 5.44
N LEU A 155 28.39 -7.25 5.29
CA LEU A 155 27.93 -6.02 4.64
C LEU A 155 28.03 -6.06 3.10
N GLY A 156 28.86 -6.97 2.55
CA GLY A 156 29.16 -7.05 1.12
C GLY A 156 30.07 -5.92 0.61
N LYS A 157 30.60 -5.09 1.51
CA LYS A 157 31.56 -4.01 1.27
C LYS A 157 32.31 -3.71 2.56
N SER A 158 33.41 -2.92 2.49
CA SER A 158 34.11 -2.53 3.70
C SER A 158 33.19 -1.81 4.69
N ASN A 159 33.46 -1.92 5.99
CA ASN A 159 32.67 -1.25 7.05
C ASN A 159 32.60 0.26 6.80
N GLU A 160 33.71 0.89 6.41
CA GLU A 160 33.78 2.31 6.12
C GLU A 160 32.94 2.70 4.90
N ASP A 161 33.05 1.94 3.80
CA ASP A 161 32.27 2.18 2.57
C ASP A 161 30.78 2.00 2.81
N TYR A 162 30.39 1.01 3.65
CA TYR A 162 29.00 0.82 4.01
C TYR A 162 28.48 2.01 4.81
N CYS A 163 29.24 2.49 5.80
CA CYS A 163 28.85 3.65 6.60
C CYS A 163 28.70 4.92 5.77
N ALA A 164 29.56 5.12 4.78
CA ALA A 164 29.41 6.22 3.83
C ALA A 164 28.19 6.06 2.93
N TRP A 165 27.97 4.84 2.41
CA TRP A 165 26.87 4.50 1.52
C TRP A 165 25.51 4.64 2.20
N ILE A 166 25.29 4.11 3.40
CA ILE A 166 23.99 4.13 4.07
C ILE A 166 23.54 5.54 4.45
N ARG A 167 24.47 6.49 4.65
CA ARG A 167 24.16 7.90 4.93
C ARG A 167 23.61 8.66 3.74
N ARG A 168 23.75 8.14 2.54
CA ARG A 168 23.23 8.78 1.33
C ARG A 168 21.70 8.65 1.30
N ASP A 169 21.02 9.66 0.79
CA ASP A 169 19.57 9.72 0.70
C ASP A 169 18.98 8.88 -0.45
N ASP A 170 19.82 8.48 -1.43
CA ASP A 170 19.45 7.68 -2.57
C ASP A 170 19.62 6.16 -2.37
N THR A 171 20.12 5.72 -1.22
CA THR A 171 20.31 4.29 -0.92
C THR A 171 19.07 3.63 -0.37
N TRP A 172 18.81 2.41 -0.80
CA TRP A 172 17.71 1.61 -0.29
C TRP A 172 18.15 0.75 0.88
N GLY A 173 17.34 0.73 1.93
CA GLY A 173 17.54 -0.19 3.04
C GLY A 173 16.96 -1.57 2.73
N GLY A 174 17.45 -2.58 3.44
CA GLY A 174 17.02 -3.97 3.30
C GLY A 174 17.20 -4.78 4.58
N ALA A 175 17.52 -6.07 4.43
CA ALA A 175 17.61 -7.01 5.53
C ALA A 175 18.67 -6.65 6.59
N ILE A 176 19.80 -6.07 6.18
CA ILE A 176 20.86 -5.64 7.09
C ILE A 176 20.34 -4.54 8.00
N GLU A 177 19.74 -3.51 7.43
CA GLU A 177 19.19 -2.37 8.16
C GLU A 177 18.07 -2.80 9.11
N LEU A 178 17.18 -3.70 8.65
CA LEU A 178 16.11 -4.26 9.49
C LEU A 178 16.68 -5.06 10.69
N SER A 179 17.74 -5.84 10.47
CA SER A 179 18.40 -6.57 11.54
C SER A 179 19.02 -5.64 12.58
N ILE A 180 19.71 -4.58 12.13
CA ILE A 180 20.31 -3.56 13.01
C ILE A 180 19.23 -2.83 13.79
N LEU A 181 18.16 -2.39 13.14
CA LEU A 181 17.06 -1.66 13.77
C LEU A 181 16.30 -2.53 14.76
N SER A 182 16.06 -3.82 14.43
CA SER A 182 15.46 -4.78 15.35
C SER A 182 16.25 -4.89 16.66
N LYS A 183 17.58 -5.01 16.56
CA LYS A 183 18.48 -5.07 17.70
C LYS A 183 18.49 -3.76 18.49
N PHE A 184 18.51 -2.63 17.81
CA PHE A 184 18.52 -1.30 18.45
C PHE A 184 17.23 -1.03 19.22
N TYR A 185 16.06 -1.25 18.61
CA TYR A 185 14.76 -1.01 19.26
C TYR A 185 14.33 -2.14 20.20
N GLN A 186 15.11 -3.24 20.29
CA GLN A 186 14.76 -4.45 21.03
C GLN A 186 13.33 -4.92 20.71
N CYS A 187 13.04 -4.99 19.43
CA CYS A 187 11.73 -5.27 18.90
C CYS A 187 11.86 -6.24 17.72
N GLU A 188 11.03 -7.26 17.69
CA GLU A 188 10.93 -8.14 16.51
C GLU A 188 10.30 -7.36 15.36
N ILE A 189 10.98 -7.27 14.23
CA ILE A 189 10.47 -6.66 13.01
C ILE A 189 10.09 -7.79 12.05
N CYS A 190 8.79 -7.93 11.77
CA CYS A 190 8.27 -8.91 10.83
C CYS A 190 7.95 -8.23 9.50
N VAL A 191 8.48 -8.74 8.41
CA VAL A 191 8.22 -8.25 7.05
C VAL A 191 7.50 -9.33 6.26
N VAL A 192 6.31 -9.07 5.79
CA VAL A 192 5.57 -9.96 4.91
C VAL A 192 5.75 -9.54 3.46
N ASP A 193 6.23 -10.45 2.62
CA ASP A 193 6.45 -10.25 1.18
C ASP A 193 5.18 -10.60 0.41
N THR A 194 4.67 -9.67 -0.40
CA THR A 194 3.41 -9.85 -1.13
C THR A 194 3.54 -10.80 -2.33
N GLN A 195 4.72 -10.97 -2.90
CA GLN A 195 4.92 -11.84 -4.06
C GLN A 195 4.95 -13.32 -3.62
N THR A 196 5.68 -13.60 -2.54
CA THR A 196 5.94 -14.97 -2.06
C THR A 196 5.01 -15.39 -0.92
N VAL A 197 4.36 -14.43 -0.26
CA VAL A 197 3.61 -14.60 1.01
C VAL A 197 4.49 -15.22 2.10
N ARG A 198 5.79 -14.91 2.06
CA ARG A 198 6.76 -15.30 3.08
C ARG A 198 6.85 -14.19 4.11
N MET A 199 7.06 -14.58 5.35
CA MET A 199 7.34 -13.67 6.44
C MET A 199 8.78 -13.84 6.90
N ASP A 200 9.56 -12.75 6.82
CA ASP A 200 10.90 -12.66 7.38
C ASP A 200 10.83 -11.99 8.76
N ARG A 201 11.43 -12.59 9.78
CA ARG A 201 11.34 -12.14 11.17
C ARG A 201 12.71 -11.78 11.70
N PHE A 202 12.97 -10.50 11.85
CA PHE A 202 14.23 -9.97 12.37
C PHE A 202 14.16 -9.90 13.90
N GLY A 203 15.08 -10.57 14.59
CA GLY A 203 15.10 -10.64 16.05
C GLY A 203 14.17 -11.69 16.65
N GLU A 204 13.71 -12.71 15.89
CA GLU A 204 12.83 -13.79 16.35
C GLU A 204 13.40 -14.50 17.58
N ASP A 205 14.69 -14.86 17.56
CA ASP A 205 15.35 -15.62 18.61
C ASP A 205 15.95 -14.73 19.73
N ALA A 206 15.76 -13.41 19.66
CA ALA A 206 16.33 -12.47 20.63
C ALA A 206 15.51 -12.34 21.92
N GLY A 207 14.34 -12.98 22.01
CA GLY A 207 13.50 -12.97 23.20
C GLY A 207 12.80 -11.63 23.46
N TYR A 208 12.63 -10.81 22.42
CA TYR A 208 11.92 -9.55 22.53
C TYR A 208 10.43 -9.76 22.85
N ARG A 209 9.84 -8.80 23.56
CA ARG A 209 8.41 -8.85 23.95
C ARG A 209 7.51 -8.08 23.02
N LYS A 210 8.10 -7.23 22.18
CA LYS A 210 7.40 -6.35 21.26
C LYS A 210 7.64 -6.80 19.82
N ARG A 211 6.63 -6.66 18.99
CA ARG A 211 6.64 -6.96 17.57
C ARG A 211 6.04 -5.82 16.78
N VAL A 212 6.61 -5.50 15.64
CA VAL A 212 6.07 -4.58 14.64
C VAL A 212 6.04 -5.26 13.28
N LEU A 213 5.18 -4.78 12.38
CA LEU A 213 4.95 -5.44 11.10
C LEU A 213 5.08 -4.46 9.94
N LEU A 214 5.74 -4.91 8.89
CA LEU A 214 5.84 -4.23 7.61
C LEU A 214 5.34 -5.16 6.50
N ILE A 215 4.91 -4.57 5.38
CA ILE A 215 4.62 -5.29 4.14
C ILE A 215 5.58 -4.80 3.06
N TYR A 216 6.08 -5.73 2.25
CA TYR A 216 7.02 -5.47 1.16
C TYR A 216 6.45 -5.95 -0.17
N ASP A 217 6.47 -5.12 -1.19
CA ASP A 217 5.88 -5.43 -2.49
C ASP A 217 6.90 -5.72 -3.60
N GLY A 218 8.15 -5.92 -3.23
CA GLY A 218 9.27 -6.18 -4.14
C GLY A 218 10.22 -5.00 -4.29
N ILE A 219 9.75 -3.77 -4.10
CA ILE A 219 10.55 -2.54 -4.18
C ILE A 219 10.24 -1.53 -3.07
N HIS A 220 9.10 -1.66 -2.41
CA HIS A 220 8.58 -0.69 -1.46
C HIS A 220 8.14 -1.33 -0.16
N TYR A 221 8.44 -0.65 0.95
CA TYR A 221 8.01 -1.03 2.31
C TYR A 221 6.92 -0.11 2.79
N ASP A 222 5.86 -0.68 3.35
CA ASP A 222 4.82 0.05 4.08
C ASP A 222 4.61 -0.53 5.48
N PRO A 223 4.27 0.29 6.47
CA PRO A 223 3.93 -0.19 7.81
C PRO A 223 2.54 -0.83 7.85
N LEU A 224 2.37 -1.82 8.73
CA LEU A 224 1.09 -2.40 9.07
C LEU A 224 0.61 -1.90 10.43
N GLN A 225 -0.68 -1.61 10.53
CA GLN A 225 -1.32 -1.10 11.74
C GLN A 225 -2.70 -1.71 11.94
N LYS A 226 -3.15 -1.83 13.19
CA LYS A 226 -4.58 -2.04 13.47
C LYS A 226 -5.27 -0.69 13.61
N GLU A 227 -6.36 -0.53 12.89
CA GLU A 227 -7.21 0.65 12.97
C GLU A 227 -8.41 0.38 13.88
N ALA A 228 -8.64 1.28 14.82
CA ALA A 228 -9.83 1.27 15.66
C ALA A 228 -10.50 2.64 15.60
N THR A 229 -11.82 2.67 15.46
CA THR A 229 -12.57 3.92 15.36
C THR A 229 -12.42 4.74 16.64
N GLY A 230 -11.84 5.93 16.53
CA GLY A 230 -11.69 6.88 17.65
C GLY A 230 -10.48 6.63 18.56
N SER A 231 -9.56 5.74 18.17
CA SER A 231 -8.30 5.49 18.90
C SER A 231 -7.11 5.70 17.97
N PRO A 232 -5.92 6.04 18.50
CA PRO A 232 -4.68 6.01 17.71
C PRO A 232 -4.45 4.63 17.08
N PRO A 233 -3.77 4.54 15.94
CA PRO A 233 -3.46 3.27 15.33
C PRO A 233 -2.54 2.44 16.24
N GLN A 234 -2.80 1.14 16.34
CA GLN A 234 -1.91 0.22 17.05
C GLN A 234 -0.90 -0.36 16.07
N THR A 235 0.38 -0.11 16.29
CA THR A 235 1.49 -0.59 15.46
C THR A 235 2.40 -1.57 16.18
N ILE A 236 2.36 -1.56 17.53
CA ILE A 236 3.19 -2.41 18.39
C ILE A 236 2.32 -3.52 18.97
N PHE A 237 2.74 -4.76 18.78
CA PHE A 237 2.03 -5.98 19.20
C PHE A 237 2.92 -6.79 20.16
N SER A 238 2.30 -7.71 20.89
CA SER A 238 3.04 -8.69 21.70
C SER A 238 3.64 -9.77 20.80
N THR A 239 4.85 -10.24 21.08
CA THR A 239 5.42 -11.42 20.41
C THR A 239 4.68 -12.72 20.72
N ALA A 240 3.84 -12.74 21.75
CA ALA A 240 2.93 -13.85 22.06
C ALA A 240 1.62 -13.84 21.21
N ASP A 241 1.39 -12.77 20.42
CA ASP A 241 0.21 -12.67 19.54
C ASP A 241 0.55 -13.21 18.14
N ASP A 242 0.31 -14.49 17.93
CA ASP A 242 0.51 -15.13 16.61
C ASP A 242 -0.67 -14.86 15.64
N ILE A 243 -1.81 -14.38 16.16
CA ILE A 243 -2.97 -14.03 15.32
C ILE A 243 -2.60 -12.88 14.40
N ILE A 244 -1.81 -11.92 14.90
CA ILE A 244 -1.38 -10.76 14.08
C ILE A 244 -0.50 -11.18 12.90
N LEU A 245 0.32 -12.24 13.06
CA LEU A 245 1.13 -12.78 11.97
C LEU A 245 0.26 -13.42 10.89
N ALA A 246 -0.76 -14.17 11.30
CA ALA A 246 -1.72 -14.77 10.37
C ALA A 246 -2.48 -13.69 9.59
N GLN A 247 -2.91 -12.61 10.25
CA GLN A 247 -3.56 -11.47 9.60
C GLN A 247 -2.64 -10.75 8.60
N ALA A 248 -1.35 -10.62 8.91
CA ALA A 248 -0.37 -10.03 7.99
C ALA A 248 -0.15 -10.92 6.74
N LEU A 249 -0.07 -12.24 6.91
CA LEU A 249 0.02 -13.18 5.80
C LEU A 249 -1.23 -13.17 4.92
N GLU A 250 -2.42 -13.08 5.52
CA GLU A 250 -3.69 -12.96 4.80
C GLU A 250 -3.74 -11.68 3.97
N LEU A 251 -3.30 -10.54 4.54
CA LEU A 251 -3.20 -9.27 3.84
C LEU A 251 -2.24 -9.33 2.64
N ALA A 252 -1.08 -9.99 2.81
CA ALA A 252 -0.13 -10.19 1.73
C ALA A 252 -0.67 -11.12 0.62
N ASP A 253 -1.39 -12.18 0.99
CA ASP A 253 -2.02 -13.09 0.02
C ASP A 253 -3.14 -12.37 -0.76
N GLU A 254 -3.91 -11.51 -0.12
CA GLU A 254 -4.89 -10.65 -0.79
C GLU A 254 -4.21 -9.69 -1.78
N ALA A 255 -3.12 -9.03 -1.37
CA ALA A 255 -2.34 -8.16 -2.23
C ALA A 255 -1.75 -8.93 -3.42
N ARG A 256 -1.24 -10.16 -3.20
CA ARG A 256 -0.76 -11.06 -4.25
C ARG A 256 -1.85 -11.40 -5.26
N ARG A 257 -3.03 -11.78 -4.79
CA ARG A 257 -4.19 -12.10 -5.66
C ARG A 257 -4.62 -10.90 -6.50
N LYS A 258 -4.47 -9.68 -5.95
CA LYS A 258 -4.73 -8.41 -6.63
C LYS A 258 -3.56 -7.95 -7.52
N ARG A 259 -2.46 -8.71 -7.57
CA ARG A 259 -1.20 -8.37 -8.27
C ARG A 259 -0.61 -7.02 -7.84
N GLN A 260 -0.70 -6.70 -6.56
CA GLN A 260 -0.16 -5.49 -5.95
C GLN A 260 1.29 -5.72 -5.49
N PHE A 261 2.15 -6.15 -6.40
CA PHE A 261 3.59 -6.35 -6.18
C PHE A 261 4.37 -6.07 -7.46
N THR A 262 5.64 -5.73 -7.31
CA THR A 262 6.58 -5.57 -8.42
C THR A 262 7.38 -6.86 -8.61
N ASP A 263 7.26 -7.48 -9.77
CA ASP A 263 8.07 -8.65 -10.10
C ASP A 263 9.47 -8.20 -10.53
N VAL A 264 10.36 -8.04 -9.55
CA VAL A 264 11.74 -7.58 -9.74
C VAL A 264 12.58 -8.47 -10.65
N ASN A 265 12.11 -9.70 -10.95
CA ASN A 265 12.79 -10.58 -11.89
C ASN A 265 12.35 -10.35 -13.33
N ARG A 266 11.25 -9.64 -13.56
CA ARG A 266 10.65 -9.45 -14.89
C ARG A 266 10.44 -7.99 -15.29
N PHE A 267 10.68 -7.03 -14.39
CA PHE A 267 10.50 -5.64 -14.74
C PHE A 267 11.59 -5.15 -15.72
N ALA A 268 11.19 -4.29 -16.66
CA ALA A 268 12.10 -3.75 -17.64
C ALA A 268 12.91 -2.59 -17.05
N LEU A 269 14.22 -2.67 -17.18
CA LEU A 269 15.16 -1.64 -16.75
C LEU A 269 15.92 -1.11 -17.95
N ARG A 270 16.40 0.11 -17.83
CA ARG A 270 17.37 0.70 -18.77
C ARG A 270 18.56 1.26 -18.01
N CYS A 271 19.75 0.90 -18.43
CA CYS A 271 20.95 1.58 -17.93
C CYS A 271 20.94 3.05 -18.38
N MET A 272 20.92 3.97 -17.45
CA MET A 272 20.86 5.42 -17.75
C MET A 272 22.19 5.96 -18.29
N VAL A 273 23.28 5.18 -18.22
CA VAL A 273 24.60 5.55 -18.74
C VAL A 273 24.75 5.15 -20.22
N CYS A 274 24.45 3.89 -20.56
CA CYS A 274 24.63 3.38 -21.92
C CYS A 274 23.33 3.05 -22.66
N GLN A 275 22.17 3.30 -22.06
CA GLN A 275 20.82 3.10 -22.61
C GLN A 275 20.49 1.63 -22.94
N MET A 276 21.25 0.65 -22.44
CA MET A 276 20.99 -0.77 -22.64
C MET A 276 19.72 -1.16 -21.91
N GLY A 277 18.78 -1.84 -22.59
CA GLY A 277 17.60 -2.45 -22.00
C GLY A 277 18.01 -3.74 -21.27
N LEU A 278 17.47 -3.94 -20.06
CA LEU A 278 17.76 -5.06 -19.17
C LEU A 278 16.44 -5.59 -18.59
N VAL A 279 16.39 -6.88 -18.29
CA VAL A 279 15.21 -7.49 -17.68
C VAL A 279 15.57 -8.01 -16.29
N GLY A 280 14.90 -7.44 -15.29
CA GLY A 280 15.03 -7.84 -13.90
C GLY A 280 16.38 -7.49 -13.27
N GLN A 281 16.42 -7.73 -11.96
CA GLN A 281 17.57 -7.36 -11.13
C GLN A 281 18.84 -8.14 -11.47
N LYS A 282 18.71 -9.36 -12.00
CA LYS A 282 19.86 -10.20 -12.34
C LYS A 282 20.68 -9.58 -13.48
N GLU A 283 20.03 -9.23 -14.58
CA GLU A 283 20.71 -8.61 -15.73
C GLU A 283 21.30 -7.24 -15.36
N ALA A 284 20.61 -6.46 -14.53
CA ALA A 284 21.14 -5.20 -14.02
C ALA A 284 22.42 -5.37 -13.20
N ARG A 285 22.49 -6.41 -12.35
CA ARG A 285 23.70 -6.72 -11.57
C ARG A 285 24.85 -7.21 -12.44
N GLU A 286 24.58 -8.05 -13.43
CA GLU A 286 25.58 -8.54 -14.38
C GLU A 286 26.15 -7.37 -15.19
N HIS A 287 25.27 -6.52 -15.74
CA HIS A 287 25.68 -5.31 -16.46
C HIS A 287 26.52 -4.37 -15.59
N ALA A 288 26.13 -4.15 -14.33
CA ALA A 288 26.89 -3.34 -13.39
C ALA A 288 28.30 -3.91 -13.11
N LYS A 289 28.42 -5.24 -13.02
CA LYS A 289 29.73 -5.91 -12.84
C LYS A 289 30.63 -5.78 -14.05
N GLU A 290 30.08 -5.90 -15.26
CA GLU A 290 30.83 -5.87 -16.50
C GLU A 290 31.24 -4.45 -16.91
N THR A 291 30.39 -3.47 -16.68
CA THR A 291 30.57 -2.10 -17.21
C THR A 291 30.86 -1.05 -16.13
N GLY A 292 30.63 -1.36 -14.87
CA GLY A 292 30.69 -0.40 -13.76
C GLY A 292 29.50 0.57 -13.71
N HIS A 293 28.49 0.41 -14.57
CA HIS A 293 27.32 1.26 -14.60
C HIS A 293 26.33 0.82 -13.54
N THR A 294 26.00 1.70 -12.60
CA THR A 294 25.12 1.40 -11.45
C THR A 294 23.83 2.21 -11.46
N ASN A 295 23.63 3.07 -12.47
CA ASN A 295 22.43 3.90 -12.57
C ASN A 295 21.43 3.26 -13.54
N PHE A 296 20.30 2.77 -13.00
CA PHE A 296 19.25 2.11 -13.78
C PHE A 296 17.92 2.85 -13.57
N GLY A 297 17.14 2.96 -14.65
CA GLY A 297 15.77 3.49 -14.62
C GLY A 297 14.78 2.42 -15.09
N GLU A 298 13.56 2.46 -14.58
CA GLU A 298 12.45 1.64 -15.05
C GLU A 298 11.93 2.16 -16.40
N VAL A 299 11.53 1.26 -17.30
CA VAL A 299 11.09 1.60 -18.68
C VAL A 299 9.66 1.09 -18.92
#